data_72f6fc0f5036bde0cdaba22319d80d73
#
_entry.id   72f6fc0f5036bde0cdaba22319d80d73
#
_cell.length_a   1.000
_cell.length_b   1.000
_cell.length_c   1.000
_cell.angle_alpha   90.00
_cell.angle_beta   90.00
_cell.angle_gamma   90.00
#
_symmetry.space_group_name_H-M   'P 1'
#
loop_
_entity.id
_entity.type
_entity.pdbx_description
1 polymer ?
#
loop_
_entity_poly.entity_id
_entity_poly.type
_entity_poly.pdbx_seq_one_letter_code
_entity_poly.pdbx_strand_id
1 'polypeptide(L)'
;MITDNANYLWVEKYRPQCIADCILPDHLKNTFQEIVGSGELQNLLLSGGPGCGKTTVAKALCNELNTDWIIINCSEDGNIDTLRTRIRQFASTISISGNNKAVILDEFDYANPQSMQPALRGFIEEFSKN
;
A
#
# COMPACT_ATOMS: atom_id res chain seq x y z
N MET A 1 -20.05 -17.45 2.81
CA MET A 1 -18.90 -17.81 3.63
C MET A 1 -17.63 -17.55 2.82
N ILE A 2 -17.02 -16.42 3.03
CA ILE A 2 -15.67 -16.17 2.53
C ILE A 2 -14.77 -16.90 3.52
N THR A 3 -14.34 -18.09 3.13
CA THR A 3 -13.36 -18.84 3.91
C THR A 3 -12.06 -18.07 3.84
N ASP A 4 -11.61 -17.58 4.98
CA ASP A 4 -10.32 -16.95 5.20
C ASP A 4 -9.18 -17.87 4.76
N ASN A 5 -8.86 -17.85 3.48
CA ASN A 5 -7.64 -18.50 2.96
C ASN A 5 -6.36 -17.90 3.55
N ALA A 6 -6.45 -16.73 4.18
CA ALA A 6 -5.33 -16.07 4.85
C ALA A 6 -4.76 -16.86 6.05
N ASN A 7 -5.53 -17.77 6.62
CA ASN A 7 -5.12 -18.54 7.79
C ASN A 7 -4.33 -19.82 7.48
N TYR A 8 -4.21 -20.23 6.22
CA TYR A 8 -3.50 -21.45 5.85
C TYR A 8 -1.98 -21.27 5.78
N LEU A 9 -1.51 -20.10 5.45
CA LEU A 9 -0.08 -19.80 5.39
C LEU A 9 0.37 -19.09 6.67
N TRP A 10 1.31 -19.67 7.37
CA TRP A 10 1.87 -19.04 8.58
C TRP A 10 2.45 -17.65 8.32
N VAL A 11 3.01 -17.42 7.15
CA VAL A 11 3.52 -16.11 6.72
C VAL A 11 2.43 -15.04 6.74
N GLU A 12 1.21 -15.38 6.32
CA GLU A 12 0.09 -14.44 6.36
C GLU A 12 -0.56 -14.38 7.76
N LYS A 13 -0.72 -15.52 8.42
CA LYS A 13 -1.29 -15.60 9.76
C LYS A 13 -0.53 -14.76 10.79
N TYR A 14 0.78 -14.77 10.74
CA TYR A 14 1.64 -14.05 11.69
C TYR A 14 2.17 -12.73 11.14
N ARG A 15 1.64 -12.26 10.00
CA ARG A 15 2.01 -10.95 9.46
C ARG A 15 1.58 -9.85 10.43
N PRO A 16 2.50 -8.95 10.85
CA PRO A 16 2.16 -7.83 11.71
C PRO A 16 1.04 -6.98 11.14
N GLN A 17 0.09 -6.59 11.99
CA GLN A 17 -1.05 -5.74 11.63
C GLN A 17 -0.85 -4.29 12.06
N CYS A 18 0.15 -4.02 12.88
CA CYS A 18 0.50 -2.70 13.35
C CYS A 18 2.03 -2.50 13.31
N ILE A 19 2.46 -1.24 13.29
CA ILE A 19 3.88 -0.88 13.24
C ILE A 19 4.62 -1.35 14.49
N ALA A 20 3.98 -1.35 15.64
CA ALA A 20 4.58 -1.80 16.89
C ALA A 20 5.07 -3.26 16.82
N ASP A 21 4.36 -4.12 16.10
CA ASP A 21 4.68 -5.54 15.94
C ASP A 21 5.67 -5.80 14.79
N CYS A 22 5.95 -4.81 13.96
CA CYS A 22 6.93 -4.92 12.88
C CYS A 22 8.36 -4.95 13.45
N ILE A 23 9.20 -5.83 12.92
CA ILE A 23 10.63 -5.87 13.25
C ILE A 23 11.37 -4.93 12.32
N LEU A 24 11.68 -3.74 12.81
CA LEU A 24 12.30 -2.65 12.06
C LEU A 24 13.43 -2.02 12.88
N PRO A 25 14.42 -1.40 12.22
CA PRO A 25 15.36 -0.51 12.89
C PRO A 25 14.62 0.61 13.64
N ASP A 26 15.10 0.99 14.82
CA ASP A 26 14.41 1.94 15.72
C ASP A 26 14.07 3.25 15.04
N HIS A 27 14.99 3.81 14.24
CA HIS A 27 14.75 5.08 13.54
C HIS A 27 13.59 4.99 12.53
N LEU A 28 13.46 3.89 11.80
CA LEU A 28 12.35 3.66 10.88
C LEU A 28 11.04 3.41 11.63
N LYS A 29 11.09 2.63 12.69
CA LYS A 29 9.92 2.36 13.52
C LYS A 29 9.35 3.65 14.12
N ASN A 30 10.21 4.53 14.63
CA ASN A 30 9.83 5.83 15.14
C ASN A 30 9.19 6.71 14.06
N THR A 31 9.79 6.76 12.87
CA THR A 31 9.24 7.53 11.74
C THR A 31 7.84 7.05 11.35
N PHE A 32 7.64 5.74 11.25
CA PHE A 32 6.32 5.20 10.93
C PHE A 32 5.30 5.41 12.06
N GLN A 33 5.72 5.34 13.30
CA GLN A 33 4.87 5.68 14.46
C GLN A 33 4.46 7.16 14.48
N GLU A 34 5.35 8.06 14.06
CA GLU A 34 5.01 9.48 13.89
C GLU A 34 3.97 9.69 12.78
N ILE A 35 4.08 8.99 11.67
CA ILE A 35 3.06 9.02 10.59
C ILE A 35 1.71 8.55 11.11
N VAL A 36 1.67 7.44 11.84
CA VAL A 36 0.43 6.96 12.46
C VAL A 36 -0.14 7.98 13.44
N GLY A 37 0.71 8.61 14.26
CA GLY A 37 0.31 9.63 15.22
C GLY A 37 -0.21 10.91 14.57
N SER A 38 0.26 11.27 13.37
CA SER A 38 -0.25 12.42 12.61
C SER A 38 -1.65 12.19 12.04
N GLY A 39 -2.05 10.95 11.85
CA GLY A 39 -3.31 10.58 11.22
C GLY A 39 -3.37 10.77 9.71
N GLU A 40 -2.27 11.18 9.08
CA GLU A 40 -2.19 11.44 7.64
C GLU A 40 -1.16 10.52 6.98
N LEU A 41 -1.59 9.83 5.93
CA LEU A 41 -0.71 9.00 5.10
C LEU A 41 -0.21 9.81 3.91
N GLN A 42 1.07 10.11 3.91
CA GLN A 42 1.75 10.74 2.78
C GLN A 42 2.11 9.68 1.72
N ASN A 43 2.40 10.14 0.50
CA ASN A 43 2.96 9.26 -0.52
C ASN A 43 4.35 8.76 -0.07
N LEU A 44 4.52 7.45 0.00
CA LEU A 44 5.72 6.80 0.49
C LEU A 44 6.35 5.92 -0.58
N LEU A 45 7.66 5.92 -0.65
CA LEU A 45 8.45 4.96 -1.40
C LEU A 45 9.22 4.07 -0.41
N LEU A 46 8.83 2.81 -0.32
CA LEU A 46 9.49 1.82 0.52
C LEU A 46 10.49 1.02 -0.32
N SER A 47 11.77 1.17 -0.04
CA SER A 47 12.85 0.48 -0.76
C SER A 47 13.66 -0.40 0.17
N GLY A 48 14.22 -1.46 -0.38
CA GLY A 48 15.06 -2.40 0.37
C GLY A 48 15.10 -3.77 -0.31
N GLY A 49 15.94 -4.64 0.20
CA GLY A 49 16.09 -6.02 -0.28
C GLY A 49 14.82 -6.86 -0.08
N PRO A 50 14.76 -8.05 -0.70
CA PRO A 50 13.66 -8.97 -0.48
C PRO A 50 13.58 -9.39 1.00
N GLY A 51 12.36 -9.54 1.50
CA GLY A 51 12.11 -10.01 2.87
C GLY A 51 12.38 -8.98 3.97
N CYS A 52 12.58 -7.70 3.67
CA CYS A 52 12.81 -6.66 4.68
C CYS A 52 11.53 -6.04 5.26
N GLY A 53 10.35 -6.52 4.87
CA GLY A 53 9.08 -6.10 5.47
C GLY A 53 8.36 -4.93 4.78
N LYS A 54 8.74 -4.53 3.57
CA LYS A 54 8.13 -3.41 2.84
C LYS A 54 6.60 -3.51 2.72
N THR A 55 6.11 -4.61 2.19
CA THR A 55 4.67 -4.86 2.03
C THR A 55 3.96 -4.93 3.37
N THR A 56 4.58 -5.56 4.36
CA THR A 56 4.05 -5.66 5.72
C THR A 56 3.86 -4.28 6.36
N VAL A 57 4.86 -3.40 6.24
CA VAL A 57 4.80 -2.02 6.75
C VAL A 57 3.71 -1.23 6.05
N ALA A 58 3.60 -1.33 4.73
CA ALA A 58 2.56 -0.63 3.96
C ALA A 58 1.16 -1.01 4.42
N LYS A 59 0.89 -2.31 4.58
CA LYS A 59 -0.40 -2.81 5.08
C LYS A 59 -0.66 -2.38 6.53
N ALA A 60 0.35 -2.46 7.40
CA ALA A 60 0.23 -2.06 8.80
C ALA A 60 -0.09 -0.57 8.95
N LEU A 61 0.55 0.30 8.18
CA LEU A 61 0.24 1.74 8.16
C LEU A 61 -1.21 2.01 7.75
N CYS A 62 -1.68 1.38 6.68
CA CYS A 62 -3.06 1.54 6.23
C CYS A 62 -4.07 1.04 7.27
N ASN A 63 -3.78 -0.08 7.93
CA ASN A 63 -4.65 -0.63 8.98
C ASN A 63 -4.72 0.29 10.21
N GLU A 64 -3.59 0.80 10.69
CA GLU A 64 -3.57 1.69 11.85
C GLU A 64 -4.22 3.05 11.58
N LEU A 65 -4.13 3.55 10.35
CA LEU A 65 -4.75 4.80 9.92
C LEU A 65 -6.23 4.63 9.51
N ASN A 66 -6.79 3.42 9.60
CA ASN A 66 -8.13 3.09 9.12
C ASN A 66 -8.39 3.55 7.68
N THR A 67 -7.37 3.45 6.84
CA THR A 67 -7.42 3.83 5.44
C THR A 67 -7.94 2.66 4.62
N ASP A 68 -8.89 2.91 3.73
CA ASP A 68 -9.30 1.91 2.74
C ASP A 68 -8.18 1.73 1.73
N TRP A 69 -7.78 0.51 1.46
CA TRP A 69 -6.65 0.26 0.58
C TRP A 69 -6.85 -0.93 -0.35
N ILE A 70 -6.19 -0.85 -1.50
CA ILE A 70 -6.00 -1.98 -2.41
C ILE A 70 -4.52 -2.20 -2.65
N ILE A 71 -4.16 -3.43 -2.96
CA ILE A 71 -2.80 -3.78 -3.39
C ILE A 71 -2.82 -4.22 -4.85
N ILE A 72 -1.87 -3.70 -5.62
CA ILE A 72 -1.67 -4.06 -7.03
C ILE A 72 -0.25 -4.57 -7.17
N ASN A 73 -0.12 -5.83 -7.62
CA ASN A 73 1.18 -6.42 -7.89
C ASN A 73 1.62 -6.06 -9.31
N CYS A 74 2.64 -5.21 -9.43
CA CYS A 74 3.13 -4.71 -10.70
C CYS A 74 3.88 -5.77 -11.53
N SER A 75 4.29 -6.89 -10.94
CA SER A 75 4.89 -8.01 -11.66
C SER A 75 3.85 -8.85 -12.42
N GLU A 76 2.63 -8.91 -11.91
CA GLU A 76 1.52 -9.67 -12.50
C GLU A 76 0.67 -8.79 -13.43
N ASP A 77 0.35 -7.59 -13.01
CA ASP A 77 -0.48 -6.61 -13.73
C ASP A 77 0.38 -5.63 -14.55
N GLY A 78 1.31 -6.15 -15.36
CA GLY A 78 2.28 -5.34 -16.11
C GLY A 78 1.71 -4.40 -17.17
N ASN A 79 0.40 -4.42 -17.41
CA ASN A 79 -0.29 -3.54 -18.35
C ASN A 79 -0.71 -2.24 -17.66
N ILE A 80 -0.21 -1.11 -18.17
CA ILE A 80 -0.52 0.23 -17.66
C ILE A 80 -2.01 0.56 -17.72
N ASP A 81 -2.73 0.09 -18.74
CA ASP A 81 -4.15 0.36 -18.90
C ASP A 81 -5.00 -0.37 -17.84
N THR A 82 -4.64 -1.60 -17.51
CA THR A 82 -5.25 -2.35 -16.41
C THR A 82 -5.02 -1.64 -15.07
N LEU A 83 -3.80 -1.17 -14.83
CA LEU A 83 -3.44 -0.44 -13.63
C LEU A 83 -4.26 0.86 -13.51
N ARG A 84 -4.34 1.65 -14.58
CA ARG A 84 -5.15 2.87 -14.62
C ARG A 84 -6.60 2.61 -14.28
N THR A 85 -7.18 1.59 -14.89
CA THR A 85 -8.58 1.23 -14.67
C THR A 85 -8.82 0.87 -13.21
N ARG A 86 -7.98 0.03 -12.63
CA ARG A 86 -8.10 -0.37 -11.23
C ARG A 86 -7.94 0.80 -10.25
N ILE A 87 -6.95 1.65 -10.47
CA ILE A 87 -6.74 2.83 -9.63
C ILE A 87 -7.93 3.78 -9.71
N ARG A 88 -8.41 4.09 -10.92
CA ARG A 88 -9.56 4.98 -11.10
C ARG A 88 -10.84 4.42 -10.49
N GLN A 89 -11.12 3.15 -10.70
CA GLN A 89 -12.28 2.50 -10.10
C GLN A 89 -12.24 2.60 -8.57
N PHE A 90 -11.11 2.28 -7.97
CA PHE A 90 -10.95 2.37 -6.53
C PHE A 90 -11.04 3.81 -6.01
N ALA A 91 -10.35 4.76 -6.64
CA ALA A 91 -10.35 6.16 -6.23
C ALA A 91 -11.72 6.82 -6.40
N SER A 92 -12.53 6.38 -7.38
CA SER A 92 -13.86 6.93 -7.64
C SER A 92 -14.95 6.35 -6.72
N THR A 93 -14.71 5.27 -6.01
CA THR A 93 -15.67 4.72 -5.06
C THR A 93 -15.69 5.55 -3.78
N ILE A 94 -16.87 5.63 -3.16
CA ILE A 94 -16.98 6.27 -1.84
C ILE A 94 -16.41 5.32 -0.78
N SER A 95 -15.56 5.84 0.10
CA SER A 95 -15.10 5.08 1.25
C SER A 95 -16.26 4.74 2.18
N ILE A 96 -16.40 3.48 2.55
CA ILE A 96 -17.45 3.04 3.49
C ILE A 96 -17.23 3.66 4.87
N SER A 97 -15.99 3.86 5.25
CA SER A 97 -15.59 4.46 6.53
C SER A 97 -15.49 5.99 6.49
N GLY A 98 -15.64 6.62 5.32
CA GLY A 98 -15.44 8.07 5.13
C GLY A 98 -13.97 8.51 5.23
N ASN A 99 -13.04 7.57 5.25
CA ASN A 99 -11.61 7.81 5.41
C ASN A 99 -10.89 7.95 4.05
N ASN A 100 -9.63 8.32 4.13
CA ASN A 100 -8.76 8.38 2.97
C ASN A 100 -8.57 7.00 2.32
N LYS A 101 -8.12 7.00 1.09
CA LYS A 101 -7.81 5.79 0.33
C LYS A 101 -6.33 5.69 0.03
N ALA A 102 -5.83 4.47 -0.02
CA ALA A 102 -4.45 4.19 -0.38
C ALA A 102 -4.37 3.10 -1.46
N VAL A 103 -3.43 3.26 -2.35
CA VAL A 103 -3.06 2.23 -3.33
C VAL A 103 -1.64 1.78 -3.03
N ILE A 104 -1.48 0.51 -2.76
CA ILE A 104 -0.17 -0.12 -2.56
C ILE A 104 0.27 -0.72 -3.88
N LEU A 105 1.34 -0.18 -4.45
CA LEU A 105 1.98 -0.73 -5.64
C LEU A 105 3.12 -1.65 -5.21
N ASP A 106 2.86 -2.93 -5.16
CA ASP A 106 3.85 -3.93 -4.78
C ASP A 106 4.70 -4.36 -5.98
N GLU A 107 5.95 -4.71 -5.74
CA GLU A 107 6.91 -5.10 -6.77
C GLU A 107 7.03 -4.05 -7.90
N PHE A 108 7.07 -2.78 -7.52
CA PHE A 108 7.09 -1.65 -8.46
C PHE A 108 8.34 -1.59 -9.34
N ASP A 109 9.41 -2.26 -8.94
CA ASP A 109 10.64 -2.44 -9.74
C ASP A 109 10.40 -3.24 -11.03
N TYR A 110 9.36 -4.06 -11.09
CA TYR A 110 8.92 -4.75 -12.32
C TYR A 110 8.10 -3.85 -13.25
N ALA A 111 7.66 -2.69 -12.80
CA ALA A 111 6.90 -1.76 -13.62
C ALA A 111 7.79 -1.12 -14.69
N ASN A 112 7.26 -0.95 -15.91
CA ASN A 112 8.00 -0.27 -16.97
C ASN A 112 8.21 1.22 -16.63
N PRO A 113 9.46 1.71 -16.45
CA PRO A 113 9.71 3.09 -16.08
C PRO A 113 9.20 4.11 -17.09
N GLN A 114 9.22 3.77 -18.38
CA GLN A 114 8.84 4.69 -19.46
C GLN A 114 7.33 4.95 -19.53
N SER A 115 6.52 3.96 -19.15
CA SER A 115 5.05 4.08 -19.18
C SER A 115 4.45 4.32 -17.80
N MET A 116 5.01 3.71 -16.76
CA MET A 116 4.46 3.70 -15.41
C MET A 116 4.75 4.99 -14.64
N GLN A 117 5.96 5.52 -14.74
CA GLN A 117 6.32 6.74 -14.01
C GLN A 117 5.51 7.97 -14.46
N PRO A 118 5.33 8.25 -15.77
CA PRO A 118 4.46 9.34 -16.20
C PRO A 118 3.00 9.15 -15.77
N ALA A 119 2.49 7.91 -15.85
CA ALA A 119 1.12 7.61 -15.43
C ALA A 119 0.92 7.80 -13.94
N LEU A 120 1.87 7.35 -13.12
CA LEU A 120 1.82 7.51 -11.67
C LEU A 120 1.83 9.00 -11.27
N ARG A 121 2.63 9.81 -11.94
CA ARG A 121 2.64 11.27 -11.74
C ARG A 121 1.27 11.88 -12.01
N GLY A 122 0.62 11.51 -13.10
CA GLY A 122 -0.74 11.93 -13.42
C GLY A 122 -1.76 11.49 -12.37
N PHE A 123 -1.67 10.28 -11.84
CA PHE A 123 -2.56 9.81 -10.77
C PHE A 123 -2.36 10.57 -9.46
N ILE A 124 -1.13 10.84 -9.08
CA ILE A 124 -0.84 11.62 -7.87
C ILE A 124 -1.45 13.01 -7.97
N GLU A 125 -1.38 13.67 -9.14
CA GLU A 125 -1.98 14.97 -9.36
C GLU A 125 -3.51 14.92 -9.40
N GLU A 126 -4.09 13.91 -10.09
CA GLU A 126 -5.55 13.76 -10.25
C GLU A 126 -6.24 13.45 -8.90
N PHE A 127 -5.63 12.63 -8.07
CA PHE A 127 -6.23 12.13 -6.83
C PHE A 127 -5.58 12.70 -5.56
N SER A 128 -4.86 13.80 -5.65
CA SER A 128 -4.15 14.40 -4.50
C SER A 128 -5.06 14.88 -3.36
N LYS A 129 -6.36 14.90 -3.57
CA LYS A 129 -7.36 15.36 -2.58
C LYS A 129 -8.20 14.22 -1.98
N ASN A 130 -7.91 12.97 -2.32
CA ASN A 130 -8.70 11.81 -1.89
C ASN A 130 -7.98 10.98 -0.84
#